data_879a93e65bdbe6302c185a63241fdad7
#
_entry.id   879a93e65bdbe6302c185a63241fdad7
#
_cell.length_a   1.000
_cell.length_b   1.000
_cell.length_c   1.000
_cell.angle_alpha   90.00
_cell.angle_beta   90.00
_cell.angle_gamma   90.00
#
_symmetry.space_group_name_H-M   'P 1'
#
loop_
_entity.id
_entity.type
_entity.pdbx_description
1 polymer ?
#
loop_
_entity_poly.entity_id
_entity_poly.type
_entity_poly.pdbx_seq_one_letter_code
_entity_poly.pdbx_strand_id
1 'polypeptide(L)'
;MKFEDEPVPGYPLPILPGHTSPGRLERVLRRGAFAVTTELDPPDSADPEDVFRRARIFDGYVDAINATDGSGGNCHMSSVAVCALLARKGYAIVMQVSCRDKNRIAIQGDILGGAAMGVANILCLSGDGVQAGDQPRKGVQISSSFRMWQESRTVMNGTKTSIMQ
;
A
#
# COMPACT_ATOMS: atom_id res chain seq x y z
N MET A 1 -19.23 14.76 -3.21
CA MET A 1 -18.76 15.26 -4.51
C MET A 1 -18.37 14.04 -5.31
N LYS A 2 -19.13 13.62 -6.32
CA LYS A 2 -18.72 12.53 -7.20
C LYS A 2 -17.66 13.09 -8.16
N PHE A 3 -16.51 12.46 -8.17
CA PHE A 3 -15.45 12.84 -9.11
C PHE A 3 -15.73 12.10 -10.43
N GLU A 4 -15.69 12.80 -11.55
CA GLU A 4 -15.88 12.22 -12.90
C GLU A 4 -14.87 11.13 -13.27
N ASP A 5 -13.83 10.97 -12.45
CA ASP A 5 -12.72 10.03 -12.61
C ASP A 5 -12.79 8.81 -11.68
N GLU A 6 -13.93 8.54 -11.03
CA GLU A 6 -14.01 7.36 -10.16
C GLU A 6 -13.94 6.08 -10.99
N PRO A 7 -13.03 5.15 -10.66
CA PRO A 7 -12.92 3.91 -11.41
C PRO A 7 -14.21 3.09 -11.26
N VAL A 8 -14.68 2.54 -12.37
CA VAL A 8 -15.74 1.54 -12.34
C VAL A 8 -15.19 0.31 -11.59
N PRO A 9 -15.83 -0.17 -10.53
CA PRO A 9 -15.37 -1.33 -9.79
C PRO A 9 -15.07 -2.51 -10.73
N GLY A 10 -13.87 -3.07 -10.62
CA GLY A 10 -13.46 -4.25 -11.37
C GLY A 10 -12.70 -3.99 -12.69
N TYR A 11 -12.52 -2.74 -13.09
CA TYR A 11 -11.73 -2.40 -14.29
C TYR A 11 -10.50 -1.54 -13.91
N PRO A 12 -9.29 -1.93 -14.32
CA PRO A 12 -8.13 -1.07 -14.17
C PRO A 12 -8.34 0.18 -15.05
N LEU A 13 -8.11 1.35 -14.48
CA LEU A 13 -8.12 2.58 -15.25
C LEU A 13 -6.95 2.59 -16.26
N PRO A 14 -7.13 3.20 -17.44
CA PRO A 14 -6.01 3.38 -18.35
C PRO A 14 -4.96 4.31 -17.74
N ILE A 15 -3.69 3.98 -17.94
CA ILE A 15 -2.59 4.89 -17.60
C ILE A 15 -2.63 6.05 -18.58
N LEU A 16 -2.76 7.28 -18.06
CA LEU A 16 -2.78 8.48 -18.88
C LEU A 16 -1.38 8.78 -19.46
N PRO A 17 -1.26 9.49 -20.58
CA PRO A 17 0.02 9.92 -21.14
C PRO A 17 0.85 10.67 -20.09
N GLY A 18 2.10 10.26 -19.90
CA GLY A 18 3.03 10.83 -18.91
C GLY A 18 2.83 10.38 -17.45
N HIS A 19 1.82 9.53 -17.20
CA HIS A 19 1.63 8.91 -15.88
C HIS A 19 2.34 7.56 -15.79
N THR A 20 2.63 7.14 -14.57
CA THR A 20 3.28 5.86 -14.26
C THR A 20 2.32 4.86 -13.66
N SER A 21 1.15 5.32 -13.21
CA SER A 21 0.12 4.49 -12.61
C SER A 21 -1.27 4.86 -13.13
N PRO A 22 -2.25 3.95 -13.04
CA PRO A 22 -3.65 4.26 -13.32
C PRO A 22 -4.32 5.00 -12.14
N GLY A 23 -3.61 5.15 -11.00
CA GLY A 23 -4.17 5.57 -9.73
C GLY A 23 -4.57 7.05 -9.68
N ARG A 24 -5.64 7.32 -8.92
CA ARG A 24 -6.14 8.68 -8.67
C ARG A 24 -5.08 9.56 -7.98
N LEU A 25 -4.31 9.02 -7.03
CA LEU A 25 -3.32 9.78 -6.29
C LEU A 25 -2.29 10.46 -7.22
N GLU A 26 -1.75 9.72 -8.21
CA GLU A 26 -0.83 10.30 -9.18
C GLU A 26 -1.49 11.42 -10.00
N ARG A 27 -2.75 11.25 -10.41
CA ARG A 27 -3.50 12.25 -11.17
C ARG A 27 -3.66 13.56 -10.41
N VAL A 28 -4.02 13.48 -9.12
CA VAL A 28 -4.17 14.65 -8.24
C VAL A 28 -2.83 15.36 -8.06
N LEU A 29 -1.77 14.63 -7.74
CA LEU A 29 -0.43 15.17 -7.54
C LEU A 29 0.13 15.84 -8.80
N ARG A 30 -0.04 15.21 -9.97
CA ARG A 30 0.45 15.79 -11.23
C ARG A 30 -0.31 17.03 -11.68
N ARG A 31 -1.55 17.19 -11.25
CA ARG A 31 -2.34 18.42 -11.48
C ARG A 31 -1.95 19.55 -10.53
N GLY A 32 -1.03 19.31 -9.58
CA GLY A 32 -0.65 20.28 -8.54
C GLY A 32 -1.77 20.53 -7.53
N ALA A 33 -2.77 19.66 -7.46
CA ALA A 33 -3.86 19.78 -6.50
C ALA A 33 -3.45 19.22 -5.14
N PHE A 34 -4.14 19.66 -4.09
CA PHE A 34 -3.94 19.14 -2.74
C PHE A 34 -4.50 17.71 -2.64
N ALA A 35 -3.62 16.74 -2.36
CA ALA A 35 -4.01 15.34 -2.20
C ALA A 35 -4.39 15.06 -0.74
N VAL A 36 -5.54 14.43 -0.55
CA VAL A 36 -6.03 13.98 0.76
C VAL A 36 -5.91 12.46 0.82
N THR A 37 -5.16 11.96 1.79
CA THR A 37 -5.02 10.52 2.05
C THR A 37 -5.41 10.20 3.48
N THR A 38 -5.83 8.95 3.71
CA THR A 38 -6.14 8.44 5.04
C THR A 38 -5.43 7.12 5.29
N GLU A 39 -5.31 6.72 6.54
CA GLU A 39 -4.86 5.39 6.92
C GLU A 39 -6.06 4.50 7.21
N LEU A 40 -5.95 3.24 6.83
CA LEU A 40 -6.85 2.16 7.18
C LEU A 40 -6.04 1.08 7.88
N ASP A 41 -6.33 0.87 9.16
CA ASP A 41 -5.78 -0.27 9.88
C ASP A 41 -6.47 -1.56 9.42
N PRO A 42 -5.71 -2.55 8.94
CA PRO A 42 -6.27 -3.84 8.60
C PRO A 42 -6.99 -4.50 9.78
N PRO A 43 -8.07 -5.25 9.55
CA PRO A 43 -8.77 -5.95 10.63
C PRO A 43 -7.99 -7.17 11.13
N ASP A 44 -8.28 -7.60 12.36
CA ASP A 44 -7.88 -8.90 12.93
C ASP A 44 -8.82 -10.00 12.48
N SER A 45 -9.17 -10.03 11.23
CA SER A 45 -10.23 -10.88 10.70
C SER A 45 -9.81 -11.41 9.34
N ALA A 46 -10.28 -12.59 8.98
CA ALA A 46 -10.14 -13.15 7.64
C ALA A 46 -11.32 -12.78 6.73
N ASP A 47 -12.31 -12.05 7.24
CA ASP A 47 -13.49 -11.63 6.47
C ASP A 47 -13.17 -10.39 5.62
N PRO A 48 -13.25 -10.48 4.28
CA PRO A 48 -13.02 -9.32 3.42
C PRO A 48 -14.06 -8.20 3.60
N GLU A 49 -15.27 -8.50 4.10
CA GLU A 49 -16.28 -7.47 4.36
C GLU A 49 -15.86 -6.51 5.47
N ASP A 50 -15.04 -6.94 6.42
CA ASP A 50 -14.48 -6.06 7.43
C ASP A 50 -13.59 -4.98 6.81
N VAL A 51 -12.80 -5.33 5.80
CA VAL A 51 -11.98 -4.39 5.04
C VAL A 51 -12.88 -3.41 4.28
N PHE A 52 -13.88 -3.91 3.57
CA PHE A 52 -14.77 -3.05 2.77
C PHE A 52 -15.63 -2.13 3.64
N ARG A 53 -16.07 -2.59 4.79
CA ARG A 53 -16.83 -1.75 5.74
C ARG A 53 -15.98 -0.58 6.24
N ARG A 54 -14.70 -0.80 6.56
CA ARG A 54 -13.77 0.25 6.97
C ARG A 54 -13.47 1.22 5.83
N ALA A 55 -13.27 0.72 4.62
CA ALA A 55 -12.95 1.55 3.46
C ALA A 55 -14.11 2.47 3.04
N ARG A 56 -15.35 1.98 3.08
CA ARG A 56 -16.56 2.75 2.69
C ARG A 56 -16.75 4.06 3.47
N ILE A 57 -16.18 4.18 4.66
CA ILE A 57 -16.25 5.43 5.46
C ILE A 57 -15.55 6.57 4.72
N PHE A 58 -14.58 6.26 3.88
CA PHE A 58 -13.76 7.25 3.17
C PHE A 58 -14.24 7.55 1.76
N ASP A 59 -15.33 6.90 1.30
CA ASP A 59 -15.86 7.08 -0.05
C ASP A 59 -16.17 8.56 -0.35
N GLY A 60 -15.54 9.10 -1.38
CA GLY A 60 -15.71 10.48 -1.81
C GLY A 60 -14.97 11.54 -0.99
N TYR A 61 -14.22 11.16 0.04
CA TYR A 61 -13.49 12.10 0.89
C TYR A 61 -11.98 12.10 0.67
N VAL A 62 -11.41 11.01 0.15
CA VAL A 62 -9.96 10.85 0.03
C VAL A 62 -9.53 10.50 -1.40
N ASP A 63 -8.31 10.85 -1.73
CA ASP A 63 -7.69 10.54 -3.02
C ASP A 63 -6.94 9.20 -2.99
N ALA A 64 -6.58 8.71 -1.81
CA ALA A 64 -6.05 7.36 -1.62
C ALA A 64 -6.21 6.88 -0.18
N ILE A 65 -6.24 5.57 0.01
CA ILE A 65 -6.24 4.89 1.30
C ILE A 65 -4.89 4.19 1.50
N ASN A 66 -4.20 4.50 2.60
CA ASN A 66 -3.00 3.81 3.03
C ASN A 66 -3.40 2.60 3.88
N ALA A 67 -3.10 1.38 3.44
CA ALA A 67 -3.25 0.20 4.29
C ALA A 67 -2.00 0.02 5.14
N THR A 68 -2.14 0.11 6.46
CA THR A 68 -1.02 -0.02 7.41
C THR A 68 -0.46 -1.44 7.44
N ASP A 69 0.81 -1.60 7.81
CA ASP A 69 1.51 -2.89 7.85
C ASP A 69 2.02 -3.17 9.26
N GLY A 70 1.29 -3.96 10.02
CA GLY A 70 1.63 -4.36 11.39
C GLY A 70 1.67 -3.18 12.37
N SER A 71 0.69 -2.28 12.29
CA SER A 71 0.54 -1.12 13.16
C SER A 71 0.64 -1.51 14.63
N GLY A 72 1.44 -0.76 15.41
CA GLY A 72 1.66 -1.00 16.83
C GLY A 72 2.37 -2.33 17.16
N GLY A 73 2.82 -3.11 16.17
CA GLY A 73 3.42 -4.43 16.40
C GLY A 73 2.42 -5.55 16.65
N ASN A 74 1.15 -5.33 16.31
CA ASN A 74 0.07 -6.29 16.47
C ASN A 74 -0.17 -7.10 15.19
N CYS A 75 -0.79 -8.27 15.36
CA CYS A 75 -1.20 -9.10 14.23
C CYS A 75 -2.49 -8.55 13.61
N HIS A 76 -2.41 -8.24 12.32
CA HIS A 76 -3.53 -7.80 11.50
C HIS A 76 -3.48 -8.51 10.14
N MET A 77 -4.56 -8.42 9.36
CA MET A 77 -4.51 -8.82 7.96
C MET A 77 -3.37 -8.07 7.26
N SER A 78 -2.61 -8.75 6.39
CA SER A 78 -1.45 -8.11 5.73
C SER A 78 -1.87 -6.93 4.85
N SER A 79 -1.04 -5.88 4.80
CA SER A 79 -1.26 -4.73 3.91
C SER A 79 -1.41 -5.14 2.46
N VAL A 80 -0.67 -6.17 2.01
CA VAL A 80 -0.76 -6.72 0.66
C VAL A 80 -2.16 -7.26 0.37
N ALA A 81 -2.74 -8.05 1.29
CA ALA A 81 -4.07 -8.61 1.12
C ALA A 81 -5.15 -7.52 1.10
N VAL A 82 -5.09 -6.58 2.05
CA VAL A 82 -6.02 -5.44 2.11
C VAL A 82 -5.95 -4.62 0.82
N CYS A 83 -4.75 -4.29 0.35
CA CYS A 83 -4.57 -3.54 -0.88
C CYS A 83 -5.11 -4.29 -2.11
N ALA A 84 -4.90 -5.61 -2.19
CA ALA A 84 -5.45 -6.42 -3.28
C ALA A 84 -6.98 -6.42 -3.29
N LEU A 85 -7.60 -6.55 -2.10
CA LEU A 85 -9.06 -6.50 -1.96
C LEU A 85 -9.62 -5.13 -2.39
N LEU A 86 -9.00 -4.05 -1.93
CA LEU A 86 -9.44 -2.69 -2.23
C LEU A 86 -9.19 -2.31 -3.70
N ALA A 87 -8.05 -2.72 -4.29
CA ALA A 87 -7.76 -2.49 -5.71
C ALA A 87 -8.82 -3.13 -6.61
N ARG A 88 -9.27 -4.34 -6.28
CA ARG A 88 -10.36 -5.03 -7.02
C ARG A 88 -11.71 -4.33 -6.91
N LYS A 89 -11.91 -3.49 -5.91
CA LYS A 89 -13.10 -2.65 -5.73
C LYS A 89 -12.92 -1.25 -6.33
N GLY A 90 -11.77 -0.96 -6.95
CA GLY A 90 -11.51 0.31 -7.61
C GLY A 90 -10.98 1.43 -6.70
N TYR A 91 -10.63 1.13 -5.45
CA TYR A 91 -10.02 2.13 -4.57
C TYR A 91 -8.61 2.50 -5.02
N ALA A 92 -8.27 3.77 -4.92
CA ALA A 92 -6.89 4.22 -5.00
C ALA A 92 -6.19 3.91 -3.67
N ILE A 93 -5.13 3.13 -3.73
CA ILE A 93 -4.48 2.59 -2.54
C ILE A 93 -2.99 2.87 -2.51
N VAL A 94 -2.45 2.96 -1.30
CA VAL A 94 -1.03 2.97 -0.98
C VAL A 94 -0.74 1.79 -0.06
N MET A 95 0.09 0.88 -0.49
CA MET A 95 0.52 -0.27 0.31
C MET A 95 1.66 0.14 1.23
N GLN A 96 1.44 0.09 2.53
CA GLN A 96 2.55 0.24 3.46
C GLN A 96 3.35 -1.07 3.53
N VAL A 97 4.66 -0.94 3.57
CA VAL A 97 5.60 -2.05 3.71
C VAL A 97 6.55 -1.73 4.85
N SER A 98 6.35 -2.40 5.98
CA SER A 98 7.21 -2.29 7.15
C SER A 98 8.41 -3.24 7.03
N CYS A 99 9.60 -2.71 7.32
CA CYS A 99 10.83 -3.51 7.35
C CYS A 99 11.06 -4.25 8.68
N ARG A 100 10.21 -3.99 9.68
CA ARG A 100 10.40 -4.50 11.05
C ARG A 100 10.36 -6.01 11.15
N ASP A 101 9.36 -6.64 10.54
CA ASP A 101 9.06 -8.07 10.72
C ASP A 101 9.37 -8.91 9.48
N LYS A 102 9.91 -8.27 8.44
CA LYS A 102 10.12 -8.90 7.14
C LYS A 102 11.60 -8.91 6.76
N ASN A 103 12.05 -10.03 6.24
CA ASN A 103 13.36 -10.09 5.61
C ASN A 103 13.29 -9.54 4.17
N ARG A 104 14.47 -9.37 3.57
CA ARG A 104 14.61 -8.80 2.21
C ARG A 104 13.80 -9.54 1.15
N ILE A 105 13.80 -10.86 1.16
CA ILE A 105 13.08 -11.68 0.17
C ILE A 105 11.57 -11.53 0.33
N ALA A 106 11.08 -11.51 1.58
CA ALA A 106 9.67 -11.29 1.86
C ALA A 106 9.19 -9.92 1.36
N ILE A 107 9.96 -8.85 1.62
CA ILE A 107 9.64 -7.51 1.14
C ILE A 107 9.57 -7.47 -0.40
N GLN A 108 10.54 -8.08 -1.08
CA GLN A 108 10.54 -8.15 -2.55
C GLN A 108 9.34 -8.93 -3.08
N GLY A 109 9.00 -10.04 -2.44
CA GLY A 109 7.82 -10.85 -2.79
C GLY A 109 6.51 -10.08 -2.61
N ASP A 110 6.36 -9.36 -1.50
CA ASP A 110 5.19 -8.52 -1.23
C ASP A 110 5.01 -7.42 -2.29
N ILE A 111 6.10 -6.76 -2.68
CA ILE A 111 6.06 -5.71 -3.71
C ILE A 111 5.66 -6.28 -5.07
N LEU A 112 6.28 -7.39 -5.48
CA LEU A 112 5.94 -8.03 -6.75
C LEU A 112 4.49 -8.54 -6.74
N GLY A 113 4.05 -9.15 -5.64
CA GLY A 113 2.69 -9.61 -5.47
C GLY A 113 1.68 -8.46 -5.48
N GLY A 114 1.96 -7.38 -4.74
CA GLY A 114 1.13 -6.18 -4.74
C GLY A 114 1.00 -5.57 -6.13
N ALA A 115 2.12 -5.40 -6.84
CA ALA A 115 2.12 -4.88 -8.21
C ALA A 115 1.30 -5.75 -9.17
N ALA A 116 1.43 -7.08 -9.09
CA ALA A 116 0.66 -8.02 -9.90
C ALA A 116 -0.86 -7.94 -9.64
N MET A 117 -1.25 -7.52 -8.43
CA MET A 117 -2.64 -7.33 -8.03
C MET A 117 -3.16 -5.90 -8.25
N GLY A 118 -2.39 -5.02 -8.93
CA GLY A 118 -2.80 -3.68 -9.29
C GLY A 118 -2.45 -2.59 -8.27
N VAL A 119 -1.63 -2.88 -7.26
CA VAL A 119 -1.12 -1.85 -6.34
C VAL A 119 -0.13 -0.97 -7.08
N ALA A 120 -0.42 0.34 -7.14
CA ALA A 120 0.38 1.30 -7.89
C ALA A 120 1.27 2.19 -7.01
N ASN A 121 1.00 2.26 -5.70
CA ASN A 121 1.74 3.11 -4.78
C ASN A 121 2.18 2.32 -3.55
N ILE A 122 3.39 2.61 -3.07
CA ILE A 122 3.98 1.99 -1.89
C ILE A 122 4.52 3.06 -0.97
N LEU A 123 4.29 2.88 0.34
CA LEU A 123 4.93 3.64 1.40
C LEU A 123 5.82 2.71 2.22
N CYS A 124 7.11 3.00 2.22
CA CYS A 124 8.11 2.19 2.91
C CYS A 124 8.39 2.75 4.30
N LEU A 125 8.30 1.90 5.31
CA LEU A 125 8.41 2.26 6.71
C LEU A 125 9.47 1.41 7.41
N SER A 126 10.15 1.99 8.42
CA SER A 126 10.96 1.21 9.35
C SER A 126 10.11 0.32 10.26
N GLY A 127 8.87 0.74 10.51
CA GLY A 127 7.94 0.13 11.45
C GLY A 127 8.08 0.69 12.88
N ASP A 128 7.02 0.53 13.66
CA ASP A 128 6.98 0.92 15.07
C ASP A 128 7.79 -0.05 15.94
N GLY A 129 8.04 0.34 17.20
CA GLY A 129 8.61 -0.57 18.18
C GLY A 129 7.64 -1.71 18.52
N VAL A 130 8.16 -2.90 18.79
CA VAL A 130 7.36 -4.10 19.09
C VAL A 130 7.03 -4.26 20.59
N GLN A 131 7.48 -3.35 21.44
CA GLN A 131 7.44 -3.52 22.91
C GLN A 131 6.01 -3.62 23.47
N ALA A 132 5.06 -2.95 22.82
CA ALA A 132 3.64 -2.94 23.19
C ALA A 132 2.77 -3.87 22.33
N GLY A 133 3.37 -4.57 21.35
CA GLY A 133 2.64 -5.43 20.43
C GLY A 133 2.53 -6.89 20.88
N ASP A 134 1.93 -7.72 20.04
CA ASP A 134 1.69 -9.15 20.31
C ASP A 134 2.95 -9.98 20.50
N GLN A 135 4.08 -9.54 19.93
CA GLN A 135 5.35 -10.28 19.90
C GLN A 135 6.53 -9.40 20.39
N PRO A 136 6.55 -8.97 21.67
CA PRO A 136 7.46 -7.92 22.15
C PRO A 136 8.96 -8.28 22.12
N ARG A 137 9.32 -9.54 21.89
CA ARG A 137 10.71 -10.02 21.94
C ARG A 137 11.28 -10.50 20.60
N LYS A 138 10.54 -10.37 19.48
CA LYS A 138 10.92 -10.98 18.19
C LYS A 138 11.12 -10.00 17.05
N GLY A 139 11.34 -8.72 17.32
CA GLY A 139 11.64 -7.75 16.26
C GLY A 139 12.90 -8.14 15.48
N VAL A 140 12.81 -8.23 14.15
CA VAL A 140 13.98 -8.37 13.29
C VAL A 140 14.78 -7.08 13.31
N GLN A 141 16.10 -7.14 13.39
CA GLN A 141 16.95 -5.94 13.39
C GLN A 141 16.79 -5.15 12.09
N ILE A 142 16.31 -3.93 12.22
CA ILE A 142 15.94 -2.97 11.17
C ILE A 142 17.12 -2.57 10.25
N SER A 143 18.36 -2.76 10.67
CA SER A 143 19.53 -2.05 10.12
C SER A 143 19.89 -2.40 8.67
N SER A 144 19.57 -3.58 8.18
CA SER A 144 19.94 -4.00 6.82
C SER A 144 18.84 -3.78 5.77
N SER A 145 17.58 -3.93 6.15
CA SER A 145 16.46 -3.82 5.23
C SER A 145 16.13 -2.37 4.87
N PHE A 146 16.26 -1.43 5.82
CA PHE A 146 15.97 -0.02 5.58
C PHE A 146 17.03 0.65 4.70
N ARG A 147 18.31 0.33 4.86
CA ARG A 147 19.39 0.83 4.00
C ARG A 147 19.21 0.44 2.54
N MET A 148 18.67 -0.74 2.29
CA MET A 148 18.39 -1.24 0.95
C MET A 148 17.33 -0.40 0.21
N TRP A 149 16.36 0.17 0.94
CA TRP A 149 15.33 1.03 0.35
C TRP A 149 15.84 2.40 -0.06
N GLN A 150 16.81 2.96 0.65
CA GLN A 150 17.45 4.22 0.26
C GLN A 150 18.24 4.09 -1.04
N GLU A 151 18.71 2.87 -1.35
CA GLU A 151 19.52 2.57 -2.53
C GLU A 151 18.69 2.02 -3.71
N SER A 152 17.45 1.55 -3.46
CA SER A 152 16.59 0.93 -4.48
C SER A 152 15.52 1.91 -4.96
N ARG A 153 15.72 2.55 -6.09
CA ARG A 153 14.64 3.20 -6.83
C ARG A 153 13.83 2.14 -7.56
N THR A 154 12.81 1.59 -6.91
CA THR A 154 11.87 0.69 -7.56
C THR A 154 10.89 1.52 -8.38
N VAL A 155 11.07 1.56 -9.67
CA VAL A 155 10.08 2.14 -10.58
C VAL A 155 9.05 1.04 -10.85
N MET A 156 7.89 1.13 -10.24
CA MET A 156 6.74 0.28 -10.54
C MET A 156 6.07 0.77 -11.82
N ASN A 157 6.72 0.55 -12.94
CA ASN A 157 6.11 0.64 -14.27
C ASN A 157 6.17 -0.73 -14.90
N GLY A 158 5.11 -1.17 -15.54
CA GLY A 158 4.93 -2.46 -16.17
C GLY A 158 6.03 -2.95 -17.12
N THR A 159 7.21 -2.38 -17.06
CA THR A 159 8.40 -2.74 -17.79
C THR A 159 9.63 -2.47 -16.93
N LYS A 160 10.14 -3.52 -16.32
CA LYS A 160 11.40 -3.60 -15.57
C LYS A 160 11.39 -2.96 -14.17
N THR A 161 11.11 -3.77 -13.18
CA THR A 161 11.55 -3.57 -11.81
C THR A 161 13.07 -3.78 -11.77
N SER A 162 13.87 -2.73 -11.80
CA SER A 162 15.29 -2.87 -11.50
C SER A 162 15.45 -2.81 -9.98
N ILE A 163 15.58 -3.96 -9.36
CA ILE A 163 16.04 -4.08 -7.98
C ILE A 163 17.57 -4.03 -8.08
N MET A 164 18.20 -2.93 -7.69
CA MET A 164 19.65 -2.91 -7.54
C MET A 164 20.04 -3.85 -6.39
N GLN A 165 21.01 -4.70 -6.68
CA GLN A 165 21.63 -5.64 -5.73
C GLN A 165 22.53 -4.92 -4.74
#